data_7435b6e4dfaa1a50b684c1cf242c8634
#
_entry.id   7435b6e4dfaa1a50b684c1cf242c8634
#
_cell.length_a   1.000
_cell.length_b   1.000
_cell.length_c   1.000
_cell.angle_alpha   90.00
_cell.angle_beta   90.00
_cell.angle_gamma   90.00
#
_symmetry.space_group_name_H-M   'P 1'
#
loop_
_entity.id
_entity.type
_entity.pdbx_description
1 polymer ?
#
loop_
_entity_poly.entity_id
_entity_poly.type
_entity_poly.pdbx_seq_one_letter_code
_entity_poly.pdbx_strand_id
1 'polypeptide(L)'
;MAIGDHLRDVQDLYGSPKCPHTNAVLIAAGEKGVDLNCHVEDDWGPSSSVRSMSPLGIGPVLKDRSATNIGLMCCMSYIDDKGFGPSLVHRNGVTRARMFQEITIAAQTDCSDDAALAAALDQLEATLNSPLGNMKGDYV
;
A
#
# COMPACT_ATOMS: atom_id res chain seq x y z
N MET A 1 -30.41 -11.40 15.73
CA MET A 1 -29.22 -10.56 15.85
C MET A 1 -28.02 -11.47 15.66
N ALA A 2 -27.41 -11.40 14.50
CA ALA A 2 -26.25 -12.24 14.18
C ALA A 2 -25.02 -11.72 14.92
N ILE A 3 -24.48 -12.53 15.82
CA ILE A 3 -23.29 -12.22 16.61
C ILE A 3 -22.02 -12.06 15.74
N GLY A 4 -22.13 -12.32 14.43
CA GLY A 4 -21.00 -12.27 13.49
C GLY A 4 -20.73 -10.92 12.84
N ASP A 5 -21.66 -9.98 12.88
CA ASP A 5 -21.53 -8.72 12.12
C ASP A 5 -20.71 -7.62 12.84
N HIS A 6 -20.46 -7.81 14.13
CA HIS A 6 -19.68 -6.85 14.92
C HIS A 6 -18.18 -7.14 14.99
N LEU A 7 -17.72 -8.22 14.37
CA LEU A 7 -16.32 -8.66 14.45
C LEU A 7 -15.48 -8.35 13.21
N ARG A 8 -16.07 -7.83 12.14
CA ARG A 8 -15.32 -7.33 11.00
C ARG A 8 -15.12 -5.83 11.16
N ASP A 9 -13.97 -5.47 11.70
CA ASP A 9 -13.51 -4.09 11.70
C ASP A 9 -13.25 -3.66 10.26
N VAL A 10 -14.27 -3.05 9.64
CA VAL A 10 -14.12 -2.45 8.31
C VAL A 10 -13.35 -1.14 8.48
N GLN A 11 -12.26 -1.03 7.77
CA GLN A 11 -11.45 0.18 7.75
C GLN A 11 -11.88 1.09 6.59
N ASP A 12 -11.74 2.40 6.77
CA ASP A 12 -12.06 3.38 5.74
C ASP A 12 -10.81 3.79 4.97
N LEU A 13 -10.83 3.57 3.66
CA LEU A 13 -9.76 4.00 2.75
C LEU A 13 -10.24 5.18 1.91
N TYR A 14 -9.53 6.29 2.01
CA TYR A 14 -9.77 7.49 1.21
C TYR A 14 -8.68 7.62 0.15
N GLY A 15 -9.05 7.58 -1.10
CA GLY A 15 -8.11 7.66 -2.21
C GLY A 15 -8.78 7.61 -3.56
N SER A 16 -7.97 7.52 -4.61
CA SER A 16 -8.45 7.49 -5.99
C SER A 16 -8.02 6.21 -6.69
N PRO A 17 -8.90 5.56 -7.48
CA PRO A 17 -8.52 4.42 -8.32
C PRO A 17 -7.52 4.80 -9.42
N LYS A 18 -7.35 6.10 -9.70
CA LYS A 18 -6.33 6.62 -10.61
C LYS A 18 -4.95 6.73 -9.95
N CYS A 19 -4.88 6.64 -8.62
CA CYS A 19 -3.63 6.74 -7.88
C CYS A 19 -3.00 5.36 -7.71
N PRO A 20 -1.77 5.13 -8.19
CA PRO A 20 -1.07 3.85 -8.03
C PRO A 20 -0.87 3.46 -6.57
N HIS A 21 -0.66 4.42 -5.68
CA HIS A 21 -0.49 4.18 -4.25
C HIS A 21 -1.79 3.65 -3.61
N THR A 22 -2.94 4.21 -3.99
CA THR A 22 -4.25 3.69 -3.56
C THR A 22 -4.45 2.25 -4.01
N ASN A 23 -4.11 1.95 -5.26
CA ASN A 23 -4.24 0.60 -5.81
C ASN A 23 -3.31 -0.40 -5.10
N ALA A 24 -2.10 0.00 -4.74
CA ALA A 24 -1.18 -0.84 -3.98
C ALA A 24 -1.75 -1.19 -2.59
N VAL A 25 -2.38 -0.24 -1.91
CA VAL A 25 -3.05 -0.48 -0.62
C VAL A 25 -4.23 -1.43 -0.78
N LEU A 26 -5.01 -1.30 -1.85
CA LEU A 26 -6.12 -2.21 -2.15
C LEU A 26 -5.63 -3.64 -2.41
N ILE A 27 -4.54 -3.80 -3.14
CA ILE A 27 -3.94 -5.12 -3.38
C ILE A 27 -3.46 -5.74 -2.07
N ALA A 28 -2.75 -4.99 -1.25
CA ALA A 28 -2.29 -5.44 0.05
C ALA A 28 -3.46 -5.87 0.96
N ALA A 29 -4.54 -5.11 0.97
CA ALA A 29 -5.75 -5.44 1.73
C ALA A 29 -6.38 -6.75 1.24
N GLY A 30 -6.45 -6.96 -0.07
CA GLY A 30 -6.92 -8.22 -0.67
C GLY A 30 -6.07 -9.41 -0.25
N GLU A 31 -4.76 -9.30 -0.32
CA GLU A 31 -3.81 -10.34 0.09
C GLU A 31 -3.91 -10.67 1.59
N LYS A 32 -4.21 -9.71 2.41
CA LYS A 32 -4.27 -9.85 3.87
C LYS A 32 -5.69 -10.10 4.42
N GLY A 33 -6.68 -10.21 3.54
CA GLY A 33 -8.07 -10.43 3.93
C GLY A 33 -8.67 -9.30 4.77
N VAL A 34 -8.22 -8.06 4.54
CA VAL A 34 -8.74 -6.87 5.21
C VAL A 34 -9.85 -6.26 4.38
N ASP A 35 -11.03 -6.13 4.99
CA ASP A 35 -12.16 -5.46 4.34
C ASP A 35 -12.02 -3.95 4.43
N LEU A 36 -12.14 -3.28 3.30
CA LEU A 36 -12.05 -1.82 3.19
C LEU A 36 -13.37 -1.22 2.70
N ASN A 37 -13.78 -0.14 3.35
CA ASN A 37 -14.81 0.74 2.85
C ASN A 37 -14.12 1.88 2.08
N CYS A 38 -14.24 1.88 0.75
CA CYS A 38 -13.51 2.79 -0.11
C CYS A 38 -14.30 4.08 -0.34
N HIS A 39 -13.71 5.20 0.03
CA HIS A 39 -14.20 6.54 -0.27
C HIS A 39 -13.38 7.11 -1.42
N VAL A 40 -13.98 7.14 -2.61
CA VAL A 40 -13.29 7.59 -3.82
C VAL A 40 -13.24 9.11 -3.86
N GLU A 41 -12.04 9.64 -3.93
CA GLU A 41 -11.77 11.07 -4.12
C GLU A 41 -10.68 11.24 -5.16
N ASP A 42 -11.04 11.76 -6.34
CA ASP A 42 -10.12 11.97 -7.46
C ASP A 42 -9.35 13.29 -7.36
N ASP A 43 -9.88 14.24 -6.59
CA ASP A 43 -9.25 15.53 -6.34
C ASP A 43 -9.02 15.71 -4.84
N TRP A 44 -7.77 15.88 -4.46
CA TRP A 44 -7.37 16.09 -3.08
C TRP A 44 -7.13 17.58 -2.78
N GLY A 45 -7.97 18.42 -3.35
CA GLY A 45 -8.00 19.85 -3.09
C GLY A 45 -8.42 20.19 -1.65
N PRO A 46 -8.50 21.50 -1.32
CA PRO A 46 -8.73 21.96 0.05
C PRO A 46 -10.01 21.43 0.71
N SER A 47 -11.02 21.06 -0.07
CA SER A 47 -12.33 20.57 0.43
C SER A 47 -12.41 19.05 0.52
N SER A 48 -11.36 18.30 0.14
CA SER A 48 -11.37 16.84 0.17
C SER A 48 -11.22 16.29 1.59
N SER A 49 -11.76 15.09 1.82
CA SER A 49 -11.55 14.38 3.09
C SER A 49 -10.09 14.00 3.29
N VAL A 50 -9.37 13.68 2.22
CA VAL A 50 -7.93 13.43 2.27
C VAL A 50 -7.20 14.64 2.82
N ARG A 51 -7.52 15.84 2.30
CA ARG A 51 -6.87 17.07 2.74
C ARG A 51 -7.16 17.41 4.20
N SER A 52 -8.36 17.12 4.70
CA SER A 52 -8.73 17.35 6.08
C SER A 52 -7.97 16.45 7.07
N MET A 53 -7.65 15.22 6.65
CA MET A 53 -6.91 14.24 7.46
C MET A 53 -5.39 14.31 7.25
N SER A 54 -4.96 14.75 6.05
CA SER A 54 -3.56 14.90 5.66
C SER A 54 -3.30 16.34 5.23
N PRO A 55 -2.78 17.20 6.11
CA PRO A 55 -2.60 18.62 5.80
C PRO A 55 -1.71 18.91 4.59
N LEU A 56 -0.78 18.01 4.28
CA LEU A 56 0.08 18.10 3.09
C LEU A 56 -0.58 17.52 1.83
N GLY A 57 -1.80 16.99 1.93
CA GLY A 57 -2.48 16.36 0.81
C GLY A 57 -1.84 15.06 0.35
N ILE A 58 -1.12 14.38 1.23
CA ILE A 58 -0.52 13.08 0.95
C ILE A 58 -1.57 12.00 1.18
N GLY A 59 -1.81 11.20 0.17
CA GLY A 59 -2.72 10.06 0.24
C GLY A 59 -2.07 8.79 -0.32
N PRO A 60 -2.78 7.66 -0.29
CA PRO A 60 -4.09 7.46 0.33
C PRO A 60 -4.08 7.60 1.86
N VAL A 61 -5.26 7.73 2.45
CA VAL A 61 -5.45 7.77 3.91
C VAL A 61 -6.29 6.58 4.34
N LEU A 62 -5.79 5.81 5.29
CA LEU A 62 -6.48 4.68 5.88
C LEU A 62 -6.86 5.00 7.31
N LYS A 63 -8.15 4.99 7.59
CA LYS A 63 -8.70 5.28 8.92
C LYS A 63 -9.29 4.02 9.54
N ASP A 64 -8.83 3.72 10.74
CA ASP A 64 -9.36 2.65 11.58
C ASP A 64 -9.66 3.22 12.96
N ARG A 65 -10.93 3.50 13.26
CA ARG A 65 -11.35 4.15 14.51
C ARG A 65 -10.61 5.48 14.75
N SER A 66 -9.76 5.53 15.76
CA SER A 66 -8.95 6.70 16.09
C SER A 66 -7.60 6.75 15.35
N ALA A 67 -7.19 5.64 14.74
CA ALA A 67 -5.94 5.59 14.01
C ALA A 67 -6.10 6.15 12.60
N THR A 68 -5.21 7.03 12.20
CA THR A 68 -5.16 7.60 10.85
C THR A 68 -3.76 7.37 10.28
N ASN A 69 -3.72 6.60 9.20
CA ASN A 69 -2.48 6.25 8.51
C ASN A 69 -2.42 7.00 7.17
N ILE A 70 -1.36 7.75 6.96
CA ILE A 70 -1.20 8.65 5.82
C ILE A 70 -0.08 8.15 4.92
N GLY A 71 -0.39 7.98 3.65
CA GLY A 71 0.57 7.60 2.62
C GLY A 71 0.74 6.10 2.46
N LEU A 72 1.43 5.72 1.39
CA LEU A 72 1.57 4.34 0.93
C LEU A 72 2.14 3.42 2.01
N MET A 73 3.30 3.75 2.55
CA MET A 73 4.03 2.86 3.46
C MET A 73 3.30 2.67 4.79
N CYS A 74 2.73 3.75 5.34
CA CYS A 74 1.98 3.66 6.59
C CYS A 74 0.72 2.81 6.43
N CYS A 75 -0.03 3.00 5.35
CA CYS A 75 -1.23 2.23 5.06
C CYS A 75 -0.91 0.74 4.86
N MET A 76 0.10 0.43 4.07
CA MET A 76 0.49 -0.96 3.78
C MET A 76 1.00 -1.67 5.03
N SER A 77 1.83 -1.01 5.83
CA SER A 77 2.34 -1.56 7.08
C SER A 77 1.21 -1.84 8.09
N TYR A 78 0.26 -0.93 8.19
CA TYR A 78 -0.89 -1.10 9.07
C TYR A 78 -1.78 -2.28 8.64
N ILE A 79 -2.05 -2.42 7.34
CA ILE A 79 -2.80 -3.55 6.77
C ILE A 79 -2.07 -4.87 7.01
N ASP A 80 -0.76 -4.90 6.83
CA ASP A 80 0.05 -6.09 7.06
C ASP A 80 -0.04 -6.57 8.51
N ASP A 81 -0.01 -5.64 9.46
CA ASP A 81 -0.15 -5.95 10.89
C ASP A 81 -1.56 -6.42 11.28
N LYS A 82 -2.59 -5.82 10.69
CA LYS A 82 -3.99 -6.09 11.03
C LYS A 82 -4.59 -7.29 10.30
N GLY A 83 -4.03 -7.63 9.15
CA GLY A 83 -4.57 -8.68 8.29
C GLY A 83 -4.18 -10.09 8.71
N PHE A 84 -4.60 -11.04 7.91
CA PHE A 84 -4.39 -12.47 8.13
C PHE A 84 -3.26 -13.01 7.24
N GLY A 85 -2.76 -14.18 7.60
CA GLY A 85 -1.72 -14.86 6.84
C GLY A 85 -0.31 -14.34 7.13
N PRO A 86 0.68 -14.78 6.32
CA PRO A 86 2.06 -14.38 6.51
C PRO A 86 2.25 -12.89 6.24
N SER A 87 3.25 -12.29 6.89
CA SER A 87 3.62 -10.90 6.65
C SER A 87 4.01 -10.68 5.19
N LEU A 88 3.55 -9.57 4.62
CA LEU A 88 3.97 -9.11 3.29
C LEU A 88 5.41 -8.62 3.29
N VAL A 89 5.94 -8.31 4.47
CA VAL A 89 7.28 -7.78 4.67
C VAL A 89 8.20 -8.88 5.20
N HIS A 90 9.34 -9.07 4.55
CA HIS A 90 10.29 -10.10 4.93
C HIS A 90 10.91 -9.83 6.32
N ARG A 91 11.10 -10.88 7.12
CA ARG A 91 11.66 -10.75 8.47
C ARG A 91 13.14 -10.37 8.47
N ASN A 92 13.89 -10.85 7.48
CA ASN A 92 15.31 -10.52 7.37
C ASN A 92 15.46 -9.03 7.01
N GLY A 93 16.27 -8.31 7.81
CA GLY A 93 16.41 -6.87 7.67
C GLY A 93 17.00 -6.42 6.33
N VAL A 94 17.91 -7.19 5.76
CA VAL A 94 18.51 -6.87 4.44
C VAL A 94 17.47 -7.01 3.33
N THR A 95 16.74 -8.12 3.31
CA THR A 95 15.68 -8.36 2.32
C THR A 95 14.57 -7.34 2.46
N ARG A 96 14.16 -7.04 3.68
CA ARG A 96 13.14 -6.02 3.96
C ARG A 96 13.56 -4.63 3.47
N ALA A 97 14.81 -4.25 3.71
CA ALA A 97 15.34 -2.97 3.23
C ALA A 97 15.31 -2.89 1.68
N ARG A 98 15.63 -3.98 1.00
CA ARG A 98 15.53 -4.06 -0.47
C ARG A 98 14.08 -3.95 -0.95
N MET A 99 13.13 -4.61 -0.30
CA MET A 99 11.71 -4.47 -0.63
C MET A 99 11.27 -3.01 -0.52
N PHE A 100 11.63 -2.32 0.56
CA PHE A 100 11.31 -0.91 0.74
C PHE A 100 11.99 -0.02 -0.29
N GLN A 101 13.21 -0.34 -0.69
CA GLN A 101 13.92 0.36 -1.75
C GLN A 101 13.17 0.25 -3.09
N GLU A 102 12.72 -0.95 -3.47
CA GLU A 102 11.95 -1.14 -4.71
C GLU A 102 10.60 -0.41 -4.66
N ILE A 103 9.92 -0.44 -3.53
CA ILE A 103 8.67 0.32 -3.34
C ILE A 103 8.96 1.83 -3.48
N THR A 104 10.03 2.32 -2.90
CA THR A 104 10.42 3.73 -2.98
C THR A 104 10.73 4.14 -4.42
N ILE A 105 11.48 3.33 -5.16
CA ILE A 105 11.79 3.58 -6.57
C ILE A 105 10.49 3.60 -7.39
N ALA A 106 9.62 2.60 -7.20
CA ALA A 106 8.35 2.54 -7.90
C ALA A 106 7.47 3.77 -7.61
N ALA A 107 7.41 4.18 -6.35
CA ALA A 107 6.60 5.33 -5.92
C ALA A 107 7.12 6.67 -6.47
N GLN A 108 8.41 6.77 -6.75
CA GLN A 108 9.05 8.00 -7.27
C GLN A 108 9.24 7.98 -8.80
N THR A 109 8.97 6.85 -9.46
CA THR A 109 9.09 6.76 -10.91
C THR A 109 8.01 7.60 -11.59
N ASP A 110 8.42 8.46 -12.51
CA ASP A 110 7.51 9.20 -13.37
C ASP A 110 6.96 8.27 -14.46
N CYS A 111 5.74 7.78 -14.26
CA CYS A 111 5.08 6.88 -15.19
C CYS A 111 4.64 7.57 -16.49
N SER A 112 4.77 8.89 -16.60
CA SER A 112 4.54 9.63 -17.85
C SER A 112 5.78 9.66 -18.76
N ASP A 113 6.94 9.32 -18.22
CA ASP A 113 8.21 9.17 -18.96
C ASP A 113 8.45 7.70 -19.28
N ASP A 114 8.27 7.31 -20.54
CA ASP A 114 8.42 5.92 -20.99
C ASP A 114 9.83 5.37 -20.73
N ALA A 115 10.85 6.19 -20.85
CA ALA A 115 12.24 5.76 -20.61
C ALA A 115 12.49 5.52 -19.11
N ALA A 116 11.99 6.38 -18.24
CA ALA A 116 12.07 6.21 -16.79
C ALA A 116 11.29 4.98 -16.32
N LEU A 117 10.10 4.78 -16.87
CA LEU A 117 9.26 3.62 -16.57
C LEU A 117 9.95 2.31 -17.02
N ALA A 118 10.48 2.26 -18.24
CA ALA A 118 11.20 1.10 -18.74
C ALA A 118 12.41 0.75 -17.87
N ALA A 119 13.21 1.75 -17.48
CA ALA A 119 14.37 1.55 -16.62
C ALA A 119 13.98 1.01 -15.23
N ALA A 120 12.89 1.52 -14.65
CA ALA A 120 12.39 1.04 -13.36
C ALA A 120 11.89 -0.41 -13.44
N LEU A 121 11.20 -0.78 -14.52
CA LEU A 121 10.73 -2.16 -14.75
C LEU A 121 11.90 -3.12 -14.96
N ASP A 122 12.92 -2.73 -15.71
CA ASP A 122 14.12 -3.54 -15.92
C ASP A 122 14.88 -3.77 -14.61
N GLN A 123 14.97 -2.75 -13.76
CA GLN A 123 15.57 -2.89 -12.44
C GLN A 123 14.77 -3.83 -11.55
N LEU A 124 13.45 -3.70 -11.52
CA LEU A 124 12.58 -4.58 -10.75
C LEU A 124 12.72 -6.03 -11.21
N GLU A 125 12.73 -6.28 -12.52
CA GLU A 125 12.93 -7.62 -13.11
C GLU A 125 14.27 -8.21 -12.67
N ALA A 126 15.35 -7.43 -12.73
CA ALA A 126 16.67 -7.86 -12.29
C ALA A 126 16.70 -8.20 -10.79
N THR A 127 16.02 -7.42 -9.96
CA THR A 127 15.92 -7.65 -8.52
C THR A 127 15.15 -8.94 -8.22
N LEU A 128 14.03 -9.17 -8.88
CA LEU A 128 13.21 -10.38 -8.71
C LEU A 128 13.93 -11.65 -9.15
N ASN A 129 14.82 -11.56 -10.13
CA ASN A 129 15.59 -12.69 -10.64
C ASN A 129 16.93 -12.90 -9.90
N SER A 130 17.31 -12.00 -9.00
CA SER A 130 18.53 -12.11 -8.21
C SER A 130 18.43 -13.22 -7.16
N PRO A 131 19.46 -14.07 -6.98
CA PRO A 131 19.48 -15.08 -5.89
C PRO A 131 19.36 -14.48 -4.49
N LEU A 132 19.88 -13.28 -4.30
CA LEU A 132 19.78 -12.53 -3.03
C LEU A 132 18.49 -11.71 -2.91
N GLY A 133 17.81 -11.53 -4.02
CA GLY A 133 16.55 -10.79 -4.12
C GLY A 133 15.33 -11.69 -4.21
N ASN A 134 15.47 -12.96 -3.85
CA ASN A 134 14.38 -13.91 -3.93
C ASN A 134 13.29 -13.56 -2.91
N MET A 135 12.52 -12.55 -3.25
CA MET A 135 11.31 -12.16 -2.52
C MET A 135 10.22 -13.23 -2.65
N LYS A 136 10.47 -14.27 -3.44
CA LYS A 136 9.55 -15.42 -3.62
C LYS A 136 9.62 -16.44 -2.48
N GLY A 137 10.63 -16.35 -1.61
CA GLY A 137 10.95 -17.41 -0.66
C GLY A 137 9.88 -17.67 0.41
N ASP A 138 9.04 -16.72 0.70
CA ASP A 138 8.08 -16.82 1.80
C ASP A 138 6.61 -16.86 1.35
N TYR A 139 6.36 -16.83 0.05
CA TYR A 139 5.01 -16.91 -0.53
C TYR A 139 4.67 -18.30 -1.12
N VAL A 140 5.50 -19.28 -0.88
CA VAL A 140 5.26 -20.66 -1.34
C VAL A 140 4.99 -21.55 -0.15
#